data_dbe3bfe2b5fb8fb4e5605da6acabb651
#
_entry.id   dbe3bfe2b5fb8fb4e5605da6acabb651
#
_cell.length_a   1.000
_cell.length_b   1.000
_cell.length_c   1.000
_cell.angle_alpha   90.00
_cell.angle_beta   90.00
_cell.angle_gamma   90.00
#
_symmetry.space_group_name_H-M   'P 1'
#
loop_
_entity.id
_entity.type
_entity.pdbx_description
1 polymer ?
#
loop_
_entity_poly.entity_id
_entity_poly.type
_entity_poly.pdbx_seq_one_letter_code
_entity_poly.pdbx_strand_id
1 'polypeptide(L)'
;MLELTQAIFVILRKRQLCERIGLSPAQVYAMLDSKSPSHDPTFPRQIRLGAGAVGWLEHEIQAWLENRVMISRGESKSRHASEGR
;
A
#
# COMPACT_ATOMS: atom_id res chain seq x y z
N MET A 1 20.31 -10.99 -18.20
CA MET A 1 19.95 -10.70 -18.02
C MET A 1 19.22 -10.62 -17.52
N LEU A 2 19.36 -10.76 -17.48
CA LEU A 2 18.76 -10.62 -17.12
C LEU A 2 18.01 -10.46 -16.43
N GLU A 3 18.22 -10.56 -16.27
CA GLU A 3 17.69 -10.27 -15.71
C GLU A 3 16.71 -10.07 -15.47
N LEU A 4 16.84 -10.33 -15.72
CA LEU A 4 16.02 -10.01 -15.61
C LEU A 4 15.14 -9.98 -15.17
N THR A 5 15.25 -10.45 -15.45
CA THR A 5 14.57 -10.33 -15.11
C THR A 5 13.84 -10.04 -14.57
N GLN A 6 14.34 -10.49 -14.70
CA GLN A 6 13.85 -9.98 -13.95
C GLN A 6 12.76 -9.23 -13.77
N ALA A 7 12.45 -8.57 -14.32
CA ALA A 7 11.38 -7.67 -14.06
C ALA A 7 10.07 -8.37 -14.19
N ILE A 8 9.74 -9.05 -13.17
CA ILE A 8 8.46 -9.72 -13.12
C ILE A 8 7.50 -8.77 -12.42
N PHE A 9 6.56 -8.24 -13.20
CA PHE A 9 5.52 -7.41 -12.62
C PHE A 9 4.38 -8.30 -12.19
N VAL A 10 4.08 -8.26 -10.91
CA VAL A 10 2.90 -8.93 -10.37
C VAL A 10 1.87 -7.86 -10.10
N ILE A 11 0.69 -8.04 -10.65
CA ILE A 11 -0.38 -7.06 -10.55
C ILE A 11 -1.42 -7.55 -9.54
N LEU A 12 -1.80 -6.66 -8.65
CA LEU A 12 -2.87 -6.93 -7.70
C LEU A 12 -4.11 -6.17 -8.16
N ARG A 13 -5.21 -6.89 -8.33
CA ARG A 13 -6.48 -6.26 -8.59
C ARG A 13 -7.07 -5.86 -7.24
N LYS A 14 -8.14 -5.06 -7.27
CA LYS A 14 -8.70 -4.49 -6.05
C LYS A 14 -8.96 -5.53 -4.97
N ARG A 15 -9.56 -6.64 -5.33
CA ARG A 15 -9.87 -7.67 -4.35
C ARG A 15 -8.60 -8.24 -3.72
N GLN A 16 -7.63 -8.53 -4.56
CA GLN A 16 -6.37 -9.08 -4.09
C GLN A 16 -5.61 -8.08 -3.24
N LEU A 17 -5.64 -6.82 -3.66
CA LEU A 17 -5.00 -5.76 -2.90
C LEU A 17 -5.62 -5.66 -1.51
N CYS A 18 -6.93 -5.61 -1.43
CA CYS A 18 -7.62 -5.48 -0.14
C CYS A 18 -7.30 -6.65 0.78
N GLU A 19 -7.24 -7.85 0.22
CA GLU A 19 -6.87 -9.02 1.01
C GLU A 19 -5.44 -8.94 1.49
N ARG A 20 -4.56 -8.45 0.62
CA ARG A 20 -3.14 -8.37 0.93
C ARG A 20 -2.86 -7.38 2.06
N ILE A 21 -3.52 -6.24 2.06
CA ILE A 21 -3.24 -5.20 3.05
C ILE A 21 -4.25 -5.17 4.19
N GLY A 22 -5.29 -5.97 4.10
CA GLY A 22 -6.25 -6.07 5.20
C GLY A 22 -7.18 -4.89 5.34
N LEU A 23 -7.39 -4.14 4.26
CA LEU A 23 -8.27 -2.99 4.27
C LEU A 23 -9.43 -3.18 3.30
N SER A 24 -10.52 -2.48 3.55
CA SER A 24 -11.68 -2.54 2.68
C SER A 24 -11.47 -1.69 1.43
N PRO A 25 -12.27 -1.95 0.37
CA PRO A 25 -12.21 -1.08 -0.82
C PRO A 25 -12.46 0.38 -0.49
N ALA A 26 -13.38 0.66 0.43
CA ALA A 26 -13.68 2.04 0.81
C ALA A 26 -12.44 2.70 1.42
N GLN A 27 -11.71 1.97 2.24
CA GLN A 27 -10.50 2.50 2.85
C GLN A 27 -9.41 2.74 1.82
N VAL A 28 -9.28 1.84 0.85
CA VAL A 28 -8.30 2.02 -0.23
C VAL A 28 -8.62 3.28 -1.02
N TYR A 29 -9.88 3.45 -1.39
CA TYR A 29 -10.26 4.64 -2.16
C TYR A 29 -10.07 5.91 -1.35
N ALA A 30 -10.34 5.86 -0.06
CA ALA A 30 -10.13 7.02 0.81
C ALA A 30 -8.65 7.40 0.84
N MET A 31 -7.76 6.42 0.86
CA MET A 31 -6.32 6.70 0.86
C MET A 31 -5.87 7.31 -0.47
N LEU A 32 -6.53 6.94 -1.56
CA LEU A 32 -6.19 7.45 -2.88
C LEU A 32 -6.78 8.83 -3.16
N ASP A 33 -7.82 9.20 -2.46
CA ASP A 33 -8.56 10.44 -2.70
C ASP A 33 -7.90 11.59 -1.97
N SER A 34 -7.34 12.54 -2.72
CA SER A 34 -6.62 13.67 -2.13
C SER A 34 -7.52 14.57 -1.29
N LYS A 35 -8.82 14.45 -1.45
CA LYS A 35 -9.77 15.25 -0.68
C LYS A 35 -10.23 14.55 0.59
N SER A 36 -9.85 13.31 0.75
CA SER A 36 -10.26 12.53 1.91
C SER A 36 -9.34 12.84 3.10
N PRO A 37 -9.88 12.92 4.32
CA PRO A 37 -9.03 13.05 5.51
C PRO A 37 -8.12 11.85 5.72
N SER A 38 -8.43 10.74 5.07
CA SER A 38 -7.61 9.53 5.15
C SER A 38 -6.59 9.43 4.04
N HIS A 39 -6.45 10.48 3.23
CA HIS A 39 -5.53 10.44 2.10
C HIS A 39 -4.11 10.12 2.56
N ASP A 40 -3.50 9.18 1.86
CA ASP A 40 -2.12 8.78 2.13
C ASP A 40 -1.31 8.96 0.86
N PRO A 41 -0.52 10.03 0.78
CA PRO A 41 0.25 10.29 -0.45
C PRO A 41 1.34 9.25 -0.69
N THR A 42 1.68 8.44 0.31
CA THR A 42 2.68 7.40 0.13
C THR A 42 2.09 6.09 -0.39
N PHE A 43 0.74 5.98 -0.39
CA PHE A 43 0.11 4.78 -0.90
C PHE A 43 0.28 4.70 -2.42
N PRO A 44 0.69 3.54 -2.96
CA PRO A 44 0.94 3.44 -4.41
C PRO A 44 -0.29 3.75 -5.23
N ARG A 45 -0.08 4.44 -6.33
CA ARG A 45 -1.16 4.76 -7.23
C ARG A 45 -1.47 3.56 -8.11
N GLN A 46 -2.74 3.42 -8.44
CA GLN A 46 -3.16 2.37 -9.34
C GLN A 46 -2.63 2.64 -10.74
N ILE A 47 -2.38 1.58 -11.48
CA ILE A 47 -2.00 1.69 -12.88
C ILE A 47 -3.16 1.23 -13.73
N ARG A 48 -3.24 1.80 -14.92
CA ARG A 48 -4.29 1.45 -15.84
C ARG A 48 -3.85 0.25 -16.65
N LEU A 49 -4.65 -0.80 -16.59
CA LEU A 49 -4.35 -2.03 -17.33
C LEU A 49 -5.05 -2.06 -18.68
N GLY A 50 -6.10 -1.26 -18.82
CA GLY A 50 -6.88 -1.20 -20.04
C GLY A 50 -8.10 -0.36 -19.76
N ALA A 51 -9.02 -0.33 -20.72
CA ALA A 51 -10.26 0.42 -20.54
C ALA A 51 -11.03 -0.17 -19.36
N GLY A 52 -11.20 0.62 -18.31
CA GLY A 52 -11.97 0.19 -17.15
C GLY A 52 -11.28 -0.81 -16.25
N ALA A 53 -10.01 -1.07 -16.47
CA ALA A 53 -9.28 -2.04 -15.65
C ALA A 53 -8.06 -1.37 -15.02
N VAL A 54 -7.95 -1.47 -13.71
CA VAL A 54 -6.82 -0.92 -12.98
C VAL A 54 -6.27 -1.96 -12.02
N GLY A 55 -5.04 -1.74 -11.59
CA GLY A 55 -4.42 -2.62 -10.62
C GLY A 55 -3.26 -1.90 -9.95
N TRP A 56 -2.57 -2.61 -9.10
CA TRP A 56 -1.43 -2.07 -8.36
C TRP A 56 -0.26 -3.02 -8.54
N LEU A 57 0.95 -2.44 -8.59
CA LEU A 57 2.15 -3.26 -8.66
C LEU A 57 2.44 -3.85 -7.29
N GLU A 58 2.59 -5.15 -7.25
CA GLU A 58 2.76 -5.85 -5.99
C GLU A 58 3.99 -5.37 -5.22
N HIS A 59 5.09 -5.12 -5.92
CA HIS A 59 6.30 -4.71 -5.23
C HIS A 59 6.17 -3.33 -4.61
N GLU A 60 5.34 -2.47 -5.20
CA GLU A 60 5.08 -1.15 -4.61
C GLU A 60 4.24 -1.29 -3.35
N ILE A 61 3.26 -2.19 -3.39
CA ILE A 61 2.44 -2.46 -2.21
C ILE A 61 3.30 -3.06 -1.12
N GLN A 62 4.20 -3.96 -1.47
CA GLN A 62 5.10 -4.57 -0.50
C GLN A 62 5.95 -3.49 0.19
N ALA A 63 6.50 -2.57 -0.60
CA ALA A 63 7.32 -1.50 -0.03
C ALA A 63 6.50 -0.60 0.89
N TRP A 64 5.25 -0.31 0.50
CA TRP A 64 4.38 0.50 1.33
C TRP A 64 4.09 -0.20 2.65
N LEU A 65 3.83 -1.50 2.61
CA LEU A 65 3.58 -2.27 3.83
C LEU A 65 4.80 -2.28 4.74
N GLU A 66 5.97 -2.46 4.16
CA GLU A 66 7.21 -2.45 4.95
C GLU A 66 7.40 -1.11 5.63
N ASN A 67 7.10 -0.04 4.91
CA ASN A 67 7.20 1.29 5.48
C ASN A 67 6.19 1.50 6.59
N ARG A 68 4.98 0.99 6.41
CA ARG A 68 3.96 1.08 7.46
C ARG A 68 4.39 0.33 8.72
N VAL A 69 5.00 -0.82 8.53
CA VAL A 69 5.49 -1.60 9.67
C VAL A 69 6.56 -0.81 10.42
N MET A 70 7.49 -0.20 9.68
CA MET A 70 8.55 0.57 10.31
C MET A 70 8.01 1.78 11.05
N ILE A 71 7.12 2.51 10.44
CA ILE A 71 6.52 3.69 11.06
C ILE A 71 5.74 3.29 12.30
N SER A 72 4.93 2.27 12.15
CA SER A 72 4.08 1.81 13.25
C SER A 72 4.91 1.36 14.45
N ARG A 73 5.97 0.61 14.18
CA ARG A 73 6.82 0.12 15.26
C ARG A 73 7.62 1.24 15.89
N GLY A 74 8.04 2.22 15.08
CA GLY A 74 8.71 3.38 15.62
C GLY A 74 7.79 4.20 16.48
N GLU A 75 6.58 4.44 16.02
CA GLU A 75 5.57 5.15 16.80
C GLU A 75 5.21 4.39 18.06
N SER A 76 5.07 3.09 17.92
CA SER A 76 4.74 2.23 19.05
C SER A 76 5.80 2.32 20.13
N LYS A 77 7.05 2.32 19.73
CA LYS A 77 8.14 2.46 20.68
C LYS A 77 8.09 3.80 21.38
N SER A 78 7.94 4.87 20.62
CA SER A 78 7.84 6.21 21.18
C SER A 78 6.67 6.31 22.12
N ARG A 79 5.54 5.83 21.66
CA ARG A 79 4.32 5.91 22.45
C ARG A 79 4.41 5.08 23.69
N HIS A 80 5.01 3.92 23.57
CA HIS A 80 5.20 3.05 24.71
C HIS A 80 6.03 3.74 25.77
N ALA A 81 7.11 4.38 25.35
CA ALA A 81 7.96 5.09 26.28
C ALA A 81 7.21 6.21 26.96
N SER A 82 6.41 6.95 26.20
CA SER A 82 5.71 8.09 26.78
C SER A 82 4.49 7.69 27.59
N GLU A 83 3.86 6.60 27.24
CA GLU A 83 2.66 6.17 27.96
C GLU A 83 2.95 5.25 29.11
N GLY A 84 4.13 4.70 29.15
CA GLY A 84 4.48 3.78 30.21
C GLY A 84 3.69 2.50 30.19
N ARG A 85 3.27 2.07 29.02
CA ARG A 85 2.44 0.88 28.92
C ARG A 85 3.22 -0.37 28.98
#